data_b68787674239afc9ea35f807e1eada3e
#
_entry.id   b68787674239afc9ea35f807e1eada3e
#
_cell.length_a   1.000
_cell.length_b   1.000
_cell.length_c   1.000
_cell.angle_alpha   90.00
_cell.angle_beta   90.00
_cell.angle_gamma   90.00
#
_symmetry.space_group_name_H-M   'P 1'
#
loop_
_entity.id
_entity.type
_entity.pdbx_description
1 polymer ?
#
loop_
_entity_poly.entity_id
_entity_poly.type
_entity_poly.pdbx_seq_one_letter_code
_entity_poly.pdbx_strand_id
1 'polypeptide(L)'
;MKKRIFSLLTILGLGASLFAQEATASAGMSSDAWKYLAAAIAVGFACIASGMAVGKIGAAAMGAMSENPELSGKALPFGGLAEGICLWGMLVAVLILFV
;
A
#
# COMPACT_ATOMS: atom_id res chain seq x y z
N MET A 1 -16.96 -4.81 -15.71
CA MET A 1 -16.34 -5.20 -14.45
C MET A 1 -15.37 -6.38 -14.59
N LYS A 2 -15.75 -7.49 -15.22
CA LYS A 2 -14.89 -8.68 -15.38
C LYS A 2 -13.53 -8.41 -16.03
N LYS A 3 -13.45 -7.54 -17.06
CA LYS A 3 -12.17 -7.21 -17.74
C LYS A 3 -11.20 -6.45 -16.85
N ARG A 4 -11.68 -5.59 -15.94
CA ARG A 4 -10.83 -4.82 -15.00
C ARG A 4 -10.30 -5.70 -13.87
N ILE A 5 -11.10 -6.65 -13.41
CA ILE A 5 -10.68 -7.64 -12.41
C ILE A 5 -9.63 -8.59 -13.02
N PHE A 6 -9.81 -9.00 -14.26
CA PHE A 6 -8.84 -9.84 -14.97
C PHE A 6 -7.51 -9.11 -15.20
N SER A 7 -7.53 -7.82 -15.54
CA SER A 7 -6.34 -6.99 -15.68
C SER A 7 -5.59 -6.78 -14.34
N LEU A 8 -6.33 -6.61 -13.24
CA LEU A 8 -5.74 -6.51 -11.90
C LEU A 8 -5.13 -7.84 -11.44
N LEU A 9 -5.77 -8.97 -11.73
CA LEU A 9 -5.23 -10.29 -11.43
C LEU A 9 -3.96 -10.58 -12.25
N THR A 10 -3.90 -10.17 -13.50
CA THR A 10 -2.70 -10.37 -14.33
C THR A 10 -1.53 -9.52 -13.87
N ILE A 11 -1.76 -8.27 -13.44
CA ILE A 11 -0.71 -7.42 -12.87
C ILE A 11 -0.20 -7.97 -11.54
N LEU A 12 -1.11 -8.45 -10.68
CA LEU A 12 -0.75 -9.11 -9.42
C LEU A 12 0.01 -10.42 -9.66
N GLY A 13 -0.39 -11.21 -10.65
CA GLY A 13 0.24 -12.47 -11.02
C GLY A 13 1.63 -12.27 -11.63
N LEU A 14 1.84 -11.24 -12.44
CA LEU A 14 3.17 -10.90 -12.98
C LEU A 14 4.12 -10.39 -11.88
N GLY A 15 3.62 -9.63 -10.91
CA GLY A 15 4.40 -9.23 -9.74
C GLY A 15 4.84 -10.44 -8.90
N ALA A 16 3.94 -11.37 -8.63
CA ALA A 16 4.22 -12.58 -7.87
C ALA A 16 5.22 -13.52 -8.59
N SER A 17 5.19 -13.60 -9.92
CA SER A 17 6.11 -14.46 -10.69
C SER A 17 7.55 -13.92 -10.71
N LEU A 18 7.75 -12.61 -10.66
CA LEU A 18 9.09 -12.02 -10.54
C LEU A 18 9.72 -12.33 -9.18
N PHE A 19 8.93 -12.35 -8.10
CA PHE A 19 9.41 -12.77 -6.78
C PHE A 19 9.64 -14.28 -6.67
N ALA A 20 8.86 -15.10 -7.39
CA ALA A 20 9.01 -16.55 -7.37
C ALA A 20 10.27 -17.04 -8.10
N GLN A 21 10.79 -16.27 -9.05
CA GLN A 21 11.96 -16.66 -9.83
C GLN A 21 13.28 -16.55 -9.05
N GLU A 22 13.35 -15.66 -8.06
CA GLU A 22 14.48 -15.59 -7.13
C GLU A 22 14.41 -16.66 -6.02
N ALA A 23 13.20 -17.13 -5.68
CA ALA A 23 13.00 -18.14 -4.64
C ALA A 23 13.42 -19.57 -5.07
N THR A 24 13.52 -19.86 -6.36
CA THR A 24 13.90 -21.18 -6.87
C THR A 24 15.41 -21.42 -6.94
N ALA A 25 16.22 -20.37 -6.72
CA ALA A 25 17.68 -20.48 -6.79
C ALA A 25 18.35 -20.91 -5.47
N SER A 26 17.63 -21.04 -4.37
CA SER A 26 18.17 -21.41 -3.06
C SER A 26 17.23 -22.36 -2.33
N ALA A 27 17.65 -23.58 -2.13
CA ALA A 27 16.98 -24.58 -1.28
C ALA A 27 17.16 -24.23 0.20
N GLY A 28 16.56 -23.12 0.63
CA GLY A 28 16.61 -22.57 1.98
C GLY A 28 16.64 -21.05 1.86
N MET A 29 15.55 -20.36 2.29
CA MET A 29 15.56 -18.91 2.32
C MET A 29 16.63 -18.42 3.32
N SER A 30 17.57 -17.63 2.84
CA SER A 30 18.54 -16.98 3.70
C SER A 30 17.82 -16.06 4.71
N SER A 31 18.48 -15.76 5.85
CA SER A 31 17.92 -14.80 6.81
C SER A 31 17.60 -13.45 6.18
N ASP A 32 18.37 -13.05 5.18
CA ASP A 32 18.16 -11.81 4.44
C ASP A 32 16.91 -11.86 3.58
N ALA A 33 16.61 -12.99 2.94
CA ALA A 33 15.37 -13.14 2.17
C ALA A 33 14.12 -12.99 3.05
N TRP A 34 14.16 -13.48 4.30
CA TRP A 34 13.08 -13.28 5.26
C TRP A 34 12.94 -11.82 5.68
N LYS A 35 14.05 -11.09 5.86
CA LYS A 35 14.01 -9.65 6.13
C LYS A 35 13.36 -8.86 4.99
N TYR A 36 13.75 -9.13 3.75
CA TYR A 36 13.14 -8.46 2.59
C TYR A 36 11.65 -8.76 2.46
N LEU A 37 11.25 -10.01 2.68
CA LEU A 37 9.86 -10.41 2.65
C LEU A 37 9.04 -9.72 3.74
N ALA A 38 9.56 -9.69 4.97
CA ALA A 38 8.89 -9.02 6.10
C ALA A 38 8.74 -7.51 5.84
N ALA A 39 9.77 -6.85 5.32
CA ALA A 39 9.71 -5.43 4.95
C ALA A 39 8.69 -5.17 3.84
N ALA A 40 8.64 -6.01 2.81
CA ALA A 40 7.68 -5.89 1.73
C ALA A 40 6.24 -6.08 2.21
N ILE A 41 6.00 -7.04 3.10
CA ILE A 41 4.69 -7.28 3.71
C ILE A 41 4.28 -6.08 4.57
N ALA A 42 5.17 -5.57 5.42
CA ALA A 42 4.89 -4.43 6.29
C ALA A 42 4.42 -3.20 5.50
N VAL A 43 5.17 -2.80 4.47
CA VAL A 43 4.81 -1.65 3.63
C VAL A 43 3.59 -1.94 2.76
N GLY A 44 3.47 -3.15 2.23
CA GLY A 44 2.33 -3.55 1.39
C GLY A 44 1.00 -3.44 2.12
N PHE A 45 0.89 -4.01 3.32
CA PHE A 45 -0.33 -3.91 4.13
C PHE A 45 -0.64 -2.48 4.55
N ALA A 46 0.38 -1.71 4.95
CA ALA A 46 0.19 -0.32 5.32
C ALA A 46 -0.32 0.52 4.15
N CYS A 47 0.21 0.33 2.95
CA CYS A 47 -0.22 1.07 1.77
C CYS A 47 -1.63 0.67 1.30
N ILE A 48 -2.01 -0.61 1.42
CA ILE A 48 -3.39 -1.05 1.14
C ILE A 48 -4.36 -0.38 2.12
N ALA A 49 -4.05 -0.40 3.41
CA ALA A 49 -4.88 0.22 4.45
C ALA A 49 -5.01 1.74 4.24
N SER A 50 -3.89 2.41 3.95
CA SER A 50 -3.84 3.84 3.64
C SER A 50 -4.67 4.18 2.41
N GLY A 51 -4.53 3.43 1.32
CA GLY A 51 -5.31 3.64 0.10
C GLY A 51 -6.81 3.50 0.31
N MET A 52 -7.24 2.53 1.13
CA MET A 52 -8.65 2.38 1.50
C MET A 52 -9.14 3.55 2.36
N ALA A 53 -8.32 4.04 3.30
CA ALA A 53 -8.66 5.17 4.14
C ALA A 53 -8.77 6.47 3.32
N VAL A 54 -7.78 6.75 2.48
CA VAL A 54 -7.76 7.93 1.58
C VAL A 54 -8.95 7.90 0.63
N GLY A 55 -9.27 6.73 0.06
CA GLY A 55 -10.42 6.59 -0.82
C GLY A 55 -11.75 6.94 -0.14
N LYS A 56 -11.96 6.48 1.09
CA LYS A 56 -13.17 6.79 1.86
C LYS A 56 -13.24 8.27 2.28
N ILE A 57 -12.13 8.80 2.79
CA ILE A 57 -12.05 10.21 3.20
C ILE A 57 -12.20 11.11 1.99
N GLY A 58 -11.53 10.78 0.87
CA GLY A 58 -11.63 11.54 -0.37
C GLY A 58 -13.06 11.60 -0.91
N ALA A 59 -13.76 10.46 -0.95
CA ALA A 59 -15.14 10.42 -1.39
C ALA A 59 -16.06 11.27 -0.49
N ALA A 60 -15.91 11.16 0.83
CA ALA A 60 -16.69 11.96 1.78
C ALA A 60 -16.35 13.46 1.67
N ALA A 61 -15.08 13.81 1.53
CA ALA A 61 -14.63 15.18 1.36
C ALA A 61 -15.17 15.80 0.07
N MET A 62 -15.11 15.09 -1.04
CA MET A 62 -15.65 15.57 -2.32
C MET A 62 -17.17 15.78 -2.26
N GLY A 63 -17.90 14.87 -1.59
CA GLY A 63 -19.33 15.06 -1.34
C GLY A 63 -19.61 16.30 -0.51
N ALA A 64 -18.91 16.51 0.60
CA ALA A 64 -19.10 17.68 1.44
C ALA A 64 -18.70 19.00 0.75
N MET A 65 -17.63 19.00 -0.06
CA MET A 65 -17.20 20.17 -0.83
C MET A 65 -18.16 20.53 -1.96
N SER A 66 -18.91 19.58 -2.50
CA SER A 66 -19.94 19.88 -3.50
C SER A 66 -21.10 20.66 -2.92
N GLU A 67 -21.40 20.51 -1.64
CA GLU A 67 -22.42 21.26 -0.91
C GLU A 67 -21.87 22.58 -0.34
N ASN A 68 -20.63 22.54 0.16
CA ASN A 68 -19.97 23.72 0.74
C ASN A 68 -18.47 23.76 0.38
N PRO A 69 -18.07 24.57 -0.61
CA PRO A 69 -16.68 24.71 -1.06
C PRO A 69 -15.68 25.15 0.02
N GLU A 70 -16.14 25.84 1.08
CA GLU A 70 -15.29 26.30 2.17
C GLU A 70 -14.71 25.13 3.01
N LEU A 71 -15.27 23.94 2.90
CA LEU A 71 -14.80 22.76 3.60
C LEU A 71 -13.50 22.18 3.01
N SER A 72 -13.06 22.63 1.84
CA SER A 72 -11.87 22.11 1.17
C SER A 72 -10.61 22.19 2.03
N GLY A 73 -10.38 23.32 2.70
CA GLY A 73 -9.25 23.51 3.60
C GLY A 73 -9.27 22.63 4.85
N LYS A 74 -10.47 22.21 5.29
CA LYS A 74 -10.64 21.33 6.46
C LYS A 74 -10.50 19.86 6.09
N ALA A 75 -10.75 19.48 4.85
CA ALA A 75 -10.65 18.11 4.37
C ALA A 75 -9.18 17.65 4.17
N LEU A 76 -8.28 18.56 3.78
CA LEU A 76 -6.88 18.27 3.51
C LEU A 76 -6.13 17.57 4.66
N PRO A 77 -6.23 18.03 5.94
CA PRO A 77 -5.54 17.34 7.03
C PRO A 77 -5.95 15.89 7.22
N PHE A 78 -7.21 15.57 7.00
CA PHE A 78 -7.71 14.19 7.12
C PHE A 78 -7.16 13.28 6.02
N GLY A 79 -7.01 13.78 4.79
CA GLY A 79 -6.32 13.09 3.72
C GLY A 79 -4.86 12.81 4.06
N GLY A 80 -4.13 13.81 4.57
CA GLY A 80 -2.75 13.65 4.99
C GLY A 80 -2.55 12.66 6.15
N LEU A 81 -3.46 12.64 7.13
CA LEU A 81 -3.45 11.65 8.21
C LEU A 81 -3.65 10.22 7.68
N ALA A 82 -4.53 10.05 6.70
CA ALA A 82 -4.77 8.74 6.10
C ALA A 82 -3.56 8.25 5.28
N GLU A 83 -2.87 9.14 4.57
CA GLU A 83 -1.62 8.82 3.87
C GLU A 83 -0.48 8.50 4.84
N GLY A 84 -0.46 9.10 6.01
CA GLY A 84 0.51 8.85 7.08
C GLY A 84 0.62 7.38 7.48
N ILE A 85 -0.42 6.59 7.34
CA ILE A 85 -0.42 5.15 7.63
C ILE A 85 0.62 4.42 6.75
N CYS A 86 0.70 4.74 5.46
CA CYS A 86 1.69 4.16 4.55
C CYS A 86 3.12 4.57 4.93
N LEU A 87 3.33 5.81 5.35
CA LEU A 87 4.64 6.31 5.81
C LEU A 87 5.14 5.56 7.05
N TRP A 88 4.26 5.27 8.01
CA TRP A 88 4.62 4.45 9.17
C TRP A 88 5.00 3.02 8.78
N GLY A 89 4.29 2.42 7.83
CA GLY A 89 4.64 1.11 7.28
C GLY A 89 5.99 1.10 6.57
N MET A 90 6.29 2.16 5.83
CA MET A 90 7.59 2.36 5.19
C MET A 90 8.71 2.50 6.23
N LEU A 91 8.48 3.24 7.31
CA LEU A 91 9.44 3.40 8.40
C LEU A 91 9.77 2.05 9.04
N VAL A 92 8.75 1.23 9.31
CA VAL A 92 8.95 -0.13 9.85
C VAL A 92 9.76 -1.00 8.87
N ALA A 93 9.45 -0.94 7.57
CA ALA A 93 10.18 -1.68 6.55
C ALA A 93 11.66 -1.27 6.50
N VAL A 94 11.94 0.03 6.58
CA VAL A 94 13.32 0.55 6.65
C VAL A 94 14.04 0.05 7.90
N LEU A 95 13.40 0.09 9.06
CA LEU A 95 13.99 -0.44 10.29
C LEU A 95 14.33 -1.92 10.18
N ILE A 96 13.43 -2.74 9.59
CA ILE A 96 13.68 -4.17 9.37
C ILE A 96 14.92 -4.41 8.48
N LEU A 97 15.12 -3.56 7.47
CA LEU A 97 16.22 -3.72 6.54
C LEU A 97 17.59 -3.32 7.12
N PHE A 98 17.61 -2.34 8.01
CA PHE A 98 18.84 -1.77 8.54
C PHE A 98 19.24 -2.29 9.94
N VAL A 99 18.35 -2.99 10.62
CA VAL A 99 18.61 -3.63 11.93
C VAL A 99 18.76 -5.14 11.75
#